data_c9a240ca8f8796c424029d5bb67d6f0f
#
_entry.id   c9a240ca8f8796c424029d5bb67d6f0f
#
_cell.length_a   1.000
_cell.length_b   1.000
_cell.length_c   1.000
_cell.angle_alpha   90.00
_cell.angle_beta   90.00
_cell.angle_gamma   90.00
#
_symmetry.space_group_name_H-M   'P 1'
#
loop_
_entity.id
_entity.type
_entity.pdbx_description
1 polymer ?
#
loop_
_entity_poly.entity_id
_entity_poly.type
_entity_poly.pdbx_seq_one_letter_code
_entity_poly.pdbx_strand_id
1 'polypeptide(L)'
;MGKVYFQTDKGAMYLGDCLDYLKSLNDASVNLVITSPPYALIKKKEYGNEESGEYLEWFRPFGKEIYRVLADNGSFVLNIGGSWNKGEPTRSLYHFKILIMLCEEFGFHLAQEMYYWNPSKLPNPAEWCTIRKIRVKDSVEPIWWLSKSPYPKASNQRVLQPYSKSMNNLLVTGYKAKLRPSGHNISSNFMIKHKGSIPPNLIALPNTESNSQYIKYCMDHNLAVHPARFPGSLPEYFIRMCTDENDLVVDPFGGSCVTGEVAEKLNRKWCCCDTVEEYLKGAIGRFLTTSDLSLESVEVPYCIYKPGFLWDSIPDNKLDPNGGKNRIVTDKSLI
;
A
#
# COMPACT_ATOMS: atom_id res chain seq x y z
N MET A 1 -27.81 -0.90 7.63
CA MET A 1 -26.90 0.26 7.79
C MET A 1 -26.03 -0.01 9.01
N GLY A 2 -24.71 -0.08 8.89
CA GLY A 2 -23.81 -0.29 10.01
C GLY A 2 -23.99 0.81 11.07
N LYS A 3 -23.76 0.46 12.33
CA LYS A 3 -23.85 1.43 13.44
C LYS A 3 -22.59 2.29 13.43
N VAL A 4 -22.75 3.64 13.48
CA VAL A 4 -21.60 4.52 13.76
C VAL A 4 -21.03 4.14 15.12
N TYR A 5 -19.76 3.75 15.12
CA TYR A 5 -19.04 3.29 16.30
C TYR A 5 -18.25 4.41 16.96
N PHE A 6 -17.58 5.21 16.13
CA PHE A 6 -16.81 6.38 16.53
C PHE A 6 -16.83 7.40 15.39
N GLN A 7 -16.78 8.69 15.71
CA GLN A 7 -16.76 9.74 14.70
C GLN A 7 -15.89 10.92 15.13
N THR A 8 -15.36 11.61 14.13
CA THR A 8 -14.68 12.91 14.24
C THR A 8 -15.44 13.93 13.41
N ASP A 9 -14.94 15.16 13.33
CA ASP A 9 -15.53 16.19 12.44
C ASP A 9 -15.39 15.83 10.95
N LYS A 10 -14.44 14.95 10.58
CA LYS A 10 -14.14 14.61 9.19
C LYS A 10 -14.61 13.23 8.76
N GLY A 11 -14.88 12.33 9.69
CA GLY A 11 -15.26 11.00 9.31
C GLY A 11 -15.71 10.10 10.45
N ALA A 12 -15.97 8.84 10.13
CA ALA A 12 -16.49 7.88 11.09
C ALA A 12 -16.00 6.44 10.84
N MET A 13 -15.95 5.67 11.94
CA MET A 13 -15.87 4.22 11.92
C MET A 13 -17.27 3.62 12.05
N TYR A 14 -17.52 2.57 11.27
CA TYR A 14 -18.78 1.84 11.29
C TYR A 14 -18.53 0.39 11.70
N LEU A 15 -19.33 -0.08 12.66
CA LEU A 15 -19.39 -1.48 13.04
C LEU A 15 -20.47 -2.18 12.23
N GLY A 16 -20.10 -3.17 11.41
CA GLY A 16 -21.03 -3.94 10.62
C GLY A 16 -20.48 -4.38 9.27
N ASP A 17 -21.34 -4.98 8.46
CA ASP A 17 -20.98 -5.38 7.10
C ASP A 17 -20.75 -4.15 6.21
N CYS A 18 -19.57 -4.08 5.61
CA CYS A 18 -19.22 -2.97 4.74
C CYS A 18 -20.01 -2.95 3.43
N LEU A 19 -20.55 -4.08 2.98
CA LEU A 19 -21.44 -4.13 1.82
C LEU A 19 -22.74 -3.37 2.09
N ASP A 20 -23.32 -3.51 3.29
CA ASP A 20 -24.49 -2.75 3.70
C ASP A 20 -24.20 -1.25 3.79
N TYR A 21 -23.01 -0.90 4.29
CA TYR A 21 -22.55 0.48 4.30
C TYR A 21 -22.40 1.04 2.87
N LEU A 22 -21.70 0.34 1.99
CA LEU A 22 -21.52 0.76 0.59
C LEU A 22 -22.87 0.96 -0.10
N LYS A 23 -23.85 0.06 0.09
CA LYS A 23 -25.21 0.19 -0.44
C LYS A 23 -25.94 1.43 0.07
N SER A 24 -25.60 1.94 1.25
CA SER A 24 -26.20 3.14 1.81
C SER A 24 -25.63 4.46 1.26
N LEU A 25 -24.48 4.40 0.58
CA LEU A 25 -23.87 5.56 -0.05
C LEU A 25 -24.56 5.90 -1.38
N ASN A 26 -24.59 7.19 -1.70
CA ASN A 26 -25.08 7.66 -3.00
C ASN A 26 -24.13 7.24 -4.14
N ASP A 27 -24.67 7.11 -5.33
CA ASP A 27 -23.90 6.89 -6.55
C ASP A 27 -22.90 8.06 -6.74
N ALA A 28 -21.71 7.76 -7.24
CA ALA A 28 -20.69 8.73 -7.59
C ALA A 28 -20.30 9.70 -6.46
N SER A 29 -20.38 9.28 -5.19
CA SER A 29 -20.14 10.10 -4.01
C SER A 29 -18.75 9.93 -3.37
N VAL A 30 -17.99 8.90 -3.74
CA VAL A 30 -16.69 8.55 -3.16
C VAL A 30 -15.57 8.90 -4.12
N ASN A 31 -14.54 9.60 -3.65
CA ASN A 31 -13.40 9.99 -4.49
C ASN A 31 -12.29 8.93 -4.52
N LEU A 32 -12.08 8.25 -3.40
CA LEU A 32 -11.09 7.18 -3.29
C LEU A 32 -11.62 6.05 -2.42
N VAL A 33 -11.64 4.84 -2.96
CA VAL A 33 -11.69 3.63 -2.15
C VAL A 33 -10.27 3.07 -2.08
N ILE A 34 -9.75 2.86 -0.88
CA ILE A 34 -8.45 2.21 -0.67
C ILE A 34 -8.58 1.15 0.40
N THR A 35 -8.19 -0.08 0.10
CA THR A 35 -8.42 -1.18 1.02
C THR A 35 -7.51 -2.38 0.80
N SER A 36 -7.41 -3.20 1.83
CA SER A 36 -6.75 -4.51 1.81
C SER A 36 -7.69 -5.54 2.44
N PRO A 37 -8.57 -6.17 1.66
CA PRO A 37 -9.50 -7.18 2.16
C PRO A 37 -8.75 -8.41 2.71
N PRO A 38 -9.40 -9.26 3.51
CA PRO A 38 -8.82 -10.53 3.90
C PRO A 38 -8.34 -11.33 2.70
N TYR A 39 -7.07 -11.77 2.70
CA TYR A 39 -6.50 -12.51 1.56
C TYR A 39 -7.01 -13.96 1.54
N ALA A 40 -7.10 -14.56 0.35
CA ALA A 40 -7.44 -15.97 0.19
C ALA A 40 -6.29 -16.89 0.66
N LEU A 41 -6.10 -16.99 1.97
CA LEU A 41 -5.02 -17.76 2.58
C LEU A 41 -5.47 -19.20 2.87
N ILE A 42 -4.54 -20.16 2.74
CA ILE A 42 -4.78 -21.58 3.07
C ILE A 42 -5.19 -21.77 4.54
N LYS A 43 -4.59 -20.99 5.45
CA LYS A 43 -4.95 -20.99 6.87
C LYS A 43 -6.02 -19.95 7.13
N LYS A 44 -7.19 -20.39 7.62
CA LYS A 44 -8.20 -19.46 8.12
C LYS A 44 -7.63 -18.61 9.23
N LYS A 45 -7.92 -17.33 9.18
CA LYS A 45 -7.55 -16.33 10.18
C LYS A 45 -8.77 -16.01 11.04
N GLU A 46 -8.55 -15.50 12.25
CA GLU A 46 -9.63 -15.12 13.17
C GLU A 46 -10.57 -14.04 12.59
N TYR A 47 -10.03 -13.17 11.73
CA TYR A 47 -10.79 -12.13 11.03
C TYR A 47 -11.52 -12.64 9.77
N GLY A 48 -11.54 -13.97 9.51
CA GLY A 48 -12.16 -14.58 8.32
C GLY A 48 -11.31 -14.45 7.06
N ASN A 49 -11.39 -15.42 6.20
CA ASN A 49 -10.87 -15.37 4.82
C ASN A 49 -11.49 -16.51 4.01
N GLU A 50 -11.81 -16.24 2.75
CA GLU A 50 -12.36 -17.24 1.83
C GLU A 50 -11.25 -18.06 1.17
N GLU A 51 -11.60 -19.27 0.72
CA GLU A 51 -10.69 -20.07 -0.09
C GLU A 51 -10.54 -19.46 -1.49
N SER A 52 -9.41 -19.67 -2.12
CA SER A 52 -9.09 -19.03 -3.41
C SER A 52 -10.08 -19.38 -4.54
N GLY A 53 -10.81 -20.49 -4.43
CA GLY A 53 -11.83 -20.90 -5.40
C GLY A 53 -13.12 -20.11 -5.28
N GLU A 54 -13.51 -19.70 -4.07
CA GLU A 54 -14.76 -19.00 -3.77
C GLU A 54 -14.56 -17.48 -3.68
N TYR A 55 -13.32 -17.03 -3.59
CA TYR A 55 -12.98 -15.64 -3.32
C TYR A 55 -13.55 -14.66 -4.36
N LEU A 56 -13.63 -15.04 -5.63
CA LEU A 56 -14.18 -14.18 -6.67
C LEU A 56 -15.65 -13.89 -6.43
N GLU A 57 -16.43 -14.96 -6.12
CA GLU A 57 -17.87 -14.83 -5.86
C GLU A 57 -18.12 -14.01 -4.60
N TRP A 58 -17.31 -14.22 -3.57
CA TRP A 58 -17.38 -13.42 -2.35
C TRP A 58 -17.07 -11.94 -2.61
N PHE A 59 -16.05 -11.63 -3.42
CA PHE A 59 -15.64 -10.24 -3.68
C PHE A 59 -16.50 -9.50 -4.72
N ARG A 60 -17.23 -10.24 -5.55
CA ARG A 60 -18.05 -9.70 -6.63
C ARG A 60 -19.05 -8.60 -6.20
N PRO A 61 -19.84 -8.77 -5.13
CA PRO A 61 -20.76 -7.72 -4.68
C PRO A 61 -20.04 -6.46 -4.20
N PHE A 62 -18.87 -6.59 -3.59
CA PHE A 62 -18.05 -5.43 -3.20
C PHE A 62 -17.55 -4.67 -4.42
N GLY A 63 -17.02 -5.36 -5.42
CA GLY A 63 -16.55 -4.74 -6.67
C GLY A 63 -17.66 -3.95 -7.36
N LYS A 64 -18.85 -4.49 -7.44
CA LYS A 64 -20.05 -3.83 -8.00
C LYS A 64 -20.40 -2.54 -7.25
N GLU A 65 -20.50 -2.61 -5.92
CA GLU A 65 -20.86 -1.45 -5.11
C GLU A 65 -19.77 -0.39 -5.09
N ILE A 66 -18.49 -0.79 -5.04
CA ILE A 66 -17.37 0.15 -5.15
C ILE A 66 -17.44 0.91 -6.49
N TYR A 67 -17.71 0.22 -7.60
CA TYR A 67 -17.88 0.88 -8.90
C TYR A 67 -19.03 1.89 -8.89
N ARG A 68 -20.17 1.54 -8.31
CA ARG A 68 -21.34 2.41 -8.23
C ARG A 68 -21.06 3.68 -7.44
N VAL A 69 -20.46 3.55 -6.25
CA VAL A 69 -20.25 4.69 -5.34
C VAL A 69 -19.09 5.59 -5.75
N LEU A 70 -18.13 5.11 -6.55
CA LEU A 70 -17.03 5.95 -7.02
C LEU A 70 -17.51 7.08 -7.91
N ALA A 71 -16.99 8.28 -7.68
CA ALA A 71 -17.10 9.41 -8.60
C ALA A 71 -16.52 9.06 -9.98
N ASP A 72 -16.95 9.74 -11.03
CA ASP A 72 -16.51 9.42 -12.41
C ASP A 72 -15.00 9.53 -12.62
N ASN A 73 -14.35 10.42 -11.88
CA ASN A 73 -12.89 10.54 -11.83
C ASN A 73 -12.28 9.92 -10.58
N GLY A 74 -13.04 9.11 -9.85
CA GLY A 74 -12.62 8.45 -8.62
C GLY A 74 -11.65 7.29 -8.87
N SER A 75 -10.96 6.89 -7.81
CA SER A 75 -9.97 5.82 -7.82
C SER A 75 -10.32 4.69 -6.84
N PHE A 76 -10.04 3.47 -7.24
CA PHE A 76 -10.07 2.29 -6.38
C PHE A 76 -8.66 1.69 -6.27
N VAL A 77 -8.11 1.66 -5.08
CA VAL A 77 -6.78 1.10 -4.78
C VAL A 77 -6.96 -0.18 -3.96
N LEU A 78 -6.64 -1.29 -4.57
CA LEU A 78 -6.77 -2.61 -3.98
C LEU A 78 -5.39 -3.21 -3.69
N ASN A 79 -4.97 -3.24 -2.42
CA ASN A 79 -3.79 -3.98 -1.99
C ASN A 79 -4.19 -5.43 -1.70
N ILE A 80 -3.69 -6.37 -2.48
CA ILE A 80 -4.09 -7.76 -2.36
C ILE A 80 -2.89 -8.71 -2.56
N GLY A 81 -2.50 -9.39 -1.49
CA GLY A 81 -1.41 -10.36 -1.53
C GLY A 81 -1.79 -11.64 -2.30
N GLY A 82 -0.82 -12.21 -2.98
CA GLY A 82 -1.00 -13.52 -3.59
C GLY A 82 -1.06 -14.64 -2.56
N SER A 83 -1.64 -15.78 -2.93
CA SER A 83 -1.72 -16.99 -2.13
C SER A 83 -1.01 -18.16 -2.80
N TRP A 84 -0.67 -19.16 -2.02
CA TRP A 84 -0.11 -20.43 -2.48
C TRP A 84 -1.20 -21.49 -2.61
N ASN A 85 -1.03 -22.42 -3.54
CA ASN A 85 -1.88 -23.61 -3.62
C ASN A 85 -1.54 -24.55 -2.45
N LYS A 86 -2.56 -25.20 -1.90
CA LYS A 86 -2.39 -26.09 -0.75
C LYS A 86 -1.54 -27.29 -1.12
N GLY A 87 -0.45 -27.52 -0.38
CA GLY A 87 0.45 -28.68 -0.57
C GLY A 87 1.39 -28.58 -1.76
N GLU A 88 1.38 -27.49 -2.53
CA GLU A 88 2.19 -27.33 -3.73
C GLU A 88 3.02 -26.06 -3.71
N PRO A 89 4.24 -26.05 -4.29
CA PRO A 89 5.06 -24.84 -4.43
C PRO A 89 4.64 -23.98 -5.63
N THR A 90 3.31 -23.82 -5.82
CA THR A 90 2.71 -23.07 -6.91
C THR A 90 1.77 -21.98 -6.39
N ARG A 91 1.55 -20.94 -7.21
CA ARG A 91 0.75 -19.77 -6.82
C ARG A 91 -0.68 -19.91 -7.29
N SER A 92 -1.64 -19.54 -6.41
CA SER A 92 -3.01 -19.26 -6.83
C SER A 92 -3.06 -18.00 -7.69
N LEU A 93 -3.92 -18.01 -8.69
CA LEU A 93 -4.13 -16.87 -9.60
C LEU A 93 -5.29 -15.97 -9.15
N TYR A 94 -5.84 -16.16 -7.95
CA TYR A 94 -7.07 -15.49 -7.53
C TYR A 94 -6.99 -13.95 -7.62
N HIS A 95 -5.87 -13.35 -7.21
CA HIS A 95 -5.69 -11.90 -7.23
C HIS A 95 -5.63 -11.31 -8.66
N PHE A 96 -5.11 -12.07 -9.65
CA PHE A 96 -5.20 -11.70 -11.07
C PHE A 96 -6.63 -11.86 -11.60
N LYS A 97 -7.33 -12.92 -11.20
CA LYS A 97 -8.72 -13.13 -11.60
C LYS A 97 -9.63 -12.03 -11.07
N ILE A 98 -9.38 -11.52 -9.83
CA ILE A 98 -10.08 -10.35 -9.29
C ILE A 98 -9.84 -9.13 -10.17
N LEU A 99 -8.59 -8.85 -10.53
CA LEU A 99 -8.28 -7.73 -11.42
C LEU A 99 -9.05 -7.83 -12.73
N ILE A 100 -9.02 -9.00 -13.37
CA ILE A 100 -9.73 -9.25 -14.64
C ILE A 100 -11.24 -9.06 -14.45
N MET A 101 -11.82 -9.65 -13.40
CA MET A 101 -13.24 -9.50 -13.07
C MET A 101 -13.63 -8.02 -12.90
N LEU A 102 -12.84 -7.25 -12.15
CA LEU A 102 -13.10 -5.82 -11.93
C LEU A 102 -13.09 -5.04 -13.25
N CYS A 103 -12.14 -5.33 -14.13
CA CYS A 103 -12.02 -4.63 -15.41
C CYS A 103 -13.08 -5.09 -16.43
N GLU A 104 -13.28 -6.40 -16.60
CA GLU A 104 -14.10 -6.94 -17.68
C GLU A 104 -15.58 -6.99 -17.33
N GLU A 105 -15.95 -7.26 -16.06
CA GLU A 105 -17.36 -7.36 -15.67
C GLU A 105 -17.93 -6.02 -15.19
N PHE A 106 -17.17 -5.21 -14.45
CA PHE A 106 -17.67 -3.94 -13.88
C PHE A 106 -17.22 -2.70 -14.64
N GLY A 107 -16.26 -2.82 -15.57
CA GLY A 107 -15.81 -1.71 -16.40
C GLY A 107 -14.78 -0.79 -15.74
N PHE A 108 -14.08 -1.26 -14.70
CA PHE A 108 -12.94 -0.53 -14.18
C PHE A 108 -11.82 -0.46 -15.22
N HIS A 109 -11.09 0.64 -15.23
CA HIS A 109 -9.85 0.80 -15.96
C HIS A 109 -8.68 0.56 -15.01
N LEU A 110 -7.74 -0.31 -15.39
CA LEU A 110 -6.47 -0.43 -14.67
C LEU A 110 -5.63 0.82 -14.97
N ALA A 111 -5.63 1.78 -14.05
CA ALA A 111 -4.86 3.02 -14.21
C ALA A 111 -3.36 2.74 -14.14
N GLN A 112 -2.92 1.93 -13.19
CA GLN A 112 -1.53 1.49 -13.10
C GLN A 112 -1.39 0.25 -12.22
N GLU A 113 -0.48 -0.66 -12.58
CA GLU A 113 0.05 -1.70 -11.71
C GLU A 113 1.07 -1.10 -10.77
N MET A 114 0.88 -1.31 -9.47
CA MET A 114 1.83 -0.90 -8.44
C MET A 114 2.15 -2.08 -7.54
N TYR A 115 3.28 -1.99 -6.83
CA TYR A 115 3.77 -3.07 -6.00
C TYR A 115 4.21 -2.53 -4.64
N TYR A 116 3.79 -3.19 -3.58
CA TYR A 116 4.28 -2.95 -2.23
C TYR A 116 5.34 -3.99 -1.90
N TRP A 117 6.56 -3.55 -1.64
CA TRP A 117 7.65 -4.40 -1.19
C TRP A 117 7.95 -4.17 0.28
N ASN A 118 7.80 -5.24 1.08
CA ASN A 118 8.23 -5.23 2.47
C ASN A 118 9.60 -5.91 2.60
N PRO A 119 10.71 -5.16 2.70
CA PRO A 119 12.06 -5.72 2.80
C PRO A 119 12.27 -6.53 4.09
N SER A 120 11.53 -6.20 5.16
CA SER A 120 11.63 -6.85 6.47
C SER A 120 10.82 -8.14 6.59
N LYS A 121 10.07 -8.55 5.53
CA LYS A 121 9.24 -9.76 5.57
C LYS A 121 10.11 -11.00 5.73
N LEU A 122 9.78 -11.84 6.71
CA LEU A 122 10.48 -13.10 6.95
C LEU A 122 10.30 -14.08 5.79
N PRO A 123 11.23 -15.06 5.60
CA PRO A 123 11.09 -16.07 4.57
C PRO A 123 9.82 -16.90 4.78
N ASN A 124 8.85 -16.71 3.91
CA ASN A 124 7.56 -17.38 3.95
C ASN A 124 7.10 -17.72 2.50
N PRO A 125 6.45 -18.86 2.25
CA PRO A 125 6.17 -19.94 3.22
C PRO A 125 7.42 -20.74 3.59
N ALA A 126 7.55 -21.07 4.87
CA ALA A 126 8.74 -21.74 5.41
C ALA A 126 9.03 -23.06 4.71
N GLU A 127 8.01 -23.84 4.36
CA GLU A 127 8.15 -25.13 3.66
C GLU A 127 8.97 -25.01 2.37
N TRP A 128 8.68 -24.00 1.54
CA TRP A 128 9.31 -23.84 0.24
C TRP A 128 10.59 -23.01 0.28
N CYS A 129 10.66 -22.04 1.19
CA CYS A 129 11.78 -21.09 1.26
C CYS A 129 12.92 -21.59 2.15
N THR A 130 12.61 -22.08 3.37
CA THR A 130 13.62 -22.41 4.38
C THR A 130 13.86 -23.92 4.51
N ILE A 131 12.82 -24.74 4.39
CA ILE A 131 12.93 -26.21 4.54
C ILE A 131 13.40 -26.83 3.22
N ARG A 132 12.61 -26.72 2.15
CA ARG A 132 12.95 -27.31 0.85
C ARG A 132 13.87 -26.43 0.00
N LYS A 133 13.97 -25.14 0.26
CA LYS A 133 14.88 -24.19 -0.40
C LYS A 133 14.70 -24.11 -1.92
N ILE A 134 13.48 -24.26 -2.41
CA ILE A 134 13.13 -24.28 -3.84
C ILE A 134 12.37 -23.02 -4.29
N ARG A 135 12.12 -22.06 -3.39
CA ARG A 135 11.49 -20.76 -3.68
C ARG A 135 12.17 -19.67 -2.86
N VAL A 136 12.09 -18.46 -3.35
CA VAL A 136 12.49 -17.25 -2.62
C VAL A 136 11.35 -16.76 -1.73
N LYS A 137 11.64 -15.87 -0.75
CA LYS A 137 10.62 -15.31 0.14
C LYS A 137 9.62 -14.45 -0.63
N ASP A 138 8.36 -14.55 -0.23
CA ASP A 138 7.26 -13.79 -0.78
C ASP A 138 7.14 -12.44 -0.06
N SER A 139 7.74 -11.40 -0.60
CA SER A 139 7.86 -10.09 0.05
C SER A 139 7.26 -8.93 -0.74
N VAL A 140 6.66 -9.20 -1.89
CA VAL A 140 6.02 -8.22 -2.75
C VAL A 140 4.52 -8.52 -2.83
N GLU A 141 3.70 -7.50 -2.69
CA GLU A 141 2.26 -7.56 -2.84
C GLU A 141 1.82 -6.63 -3.97
N PRO A 142 0.99 -7.09 -4.93
CA PRO A 142 0.44 -6.22 -5.94
C PRO A 142 -0.57 -5.24 -5.34
N ILE A 143 -0.57 -4.04 -5.87
CA ILE A 143 -1.56 -3.01 -5.62
C ILE A 143 -2.18 -2.64 -6.97
N TRP A 144 -3.45 -2.94 -7.14
CA TRP A 144 -4.19 -2.57 -8.33
C TRP A 144 -4.77 -1.18 -8.16
N TRP A 145 -4.23 -0.19 -8.86
CA TRP A 145 -4.84 1.12 -8.96
C TRP A 145 -5.80 1.13 -10.14
N LEU A 146 -7.07 1.10 -9.82
CA LEU A 146 -8.19 1.06 -10.73
C LEU A 146 -8.93 2.41 -10.71
N SER A 147 -9.65 2.72 -11.77
CA SER A 147 -10.44 3.93 -11.86
C SER A 147 -11.73 3.70 -12.64
N LYS A 148 -12.73 4.56 -12.41
CA LYS A 148 -14.02 4.49 -13.11
C LYS A 148 -13.94 5.00 -14.54
N SER A 149 -12.96 5.85 -14.84
CA SER A 149 -12.70 6.38 -16.20
C SER A 149 -11.20 6.26 -16.54
N PRO A 150 -10.81 6.35 -17.82
CA PRO A 150 -9.40 6.35 -18.21
C PRO A 150 -8.58 7.53 -17.64
N TYR A 151 -9.25 8.56 -17.12
CA TYR A 151 -8.64 9.80 -16.65
C TYR A 151 -9.00 10.07 -15.18
N PRO A 152 -8.50 9.26 -14.21
CA PRO A 152 -8.77 9.50 -12.80
C PRO A 152 -8.16 10.82 -12.33
N LYS A 153 -8.77 11.42 -11.29
CA LYS A 153 -8.15 12.51 -10.55
C LYS A 153 -6.85 12.01 -9.92
N ALA A 154 -5.71 12.50 -10.39
CA ALA A 154 -4.42 12.15 -9.81
C ALA A 154 -3.35 13.19 -10.14
N SER A 155 -2.34 13.31 -9.26
CA SER A 155 -1.18 14.14 -9.50
C SER A 155 0.07 13.53 -8.87
N ASN A 156 1.03 13.09 -9.70
CA ASN A 156 2.31 12.61 -9.22
C ASN A 156 3.18 13.71 -8.57
N GLN A 157 2.83 14.98 -8.79
CA GLN A 157 3.53 16.12 -8.16
C GLN A 157 3.33 16.19 -6.65
N ARG A 158 2.32 15.49 -6.11
CA ARG A 158 2.03 15.43 -4.67
C ARG A 158 2.78 14.32 -3.94
N VAL A 159 3.45 13.44 -4.69
CA VAL A 159 4.17 12.26 -4.19
C VAL A 159 5.61 12.19 -4.72
N LEU A 160 6.18 13.31 -5.12
CA LEU A 160 7.56 13.38 -5.58
C LEU A 160 8.53 12.94 -4.49
N GLN A 161 9.59 12.28 -4.91
CA GLN A 161 10.68 11.86 -4.04
C GLN A 161 11.89 12.80 -4.16
N PRO A 162 12.72 12.92 -3.13
CA PRO A 162 14.00 13.60 -3.25
C PRO A 162 14.82 13.03 -4.40
N TYR A 163 15.58 13.90 -5.07
CA TYR A 163 16.53 13.43 -6.08
C TYR A 163 17.60 12.54 -5.47
N SER A 164 17.99 11.49 -6.20
CA SER A 164 19.14 10.68 -5.84
C SER A 164 20.43 11.51 -5.84
N LYS A 165 21.46 11.04 -5.14
CA LYS A 165 22.79 11.66 -5.17
C LYS A 165 23.30 11.82 -6.61
N SER A 166 23.14 10.78 -7.44
CA SER A 166 23.53 10.80 -8.85
C SER A 166 22.79 11.87 -9.65
N MET A 167 21.49 12.03 -9.43
CA MET A 167 20.71 13.08 -10.10
C MET A 167 21.12 14.47 -9.64
N ASN A 168 21.34 14.67 -8.34
CA ASN A 168 21.83 15.95 -7.82
C ASN A 168 23.20 16.33 -8.42
N ASN A 169 24.12 15.37 -8.52
CA ASN A 169 25.41 15.57 -9.18
C ASN A 169 25.24 15.93 -10.66
N LEU A 170 24.35 15.23 -11.36
CA LEU A 170 24.06 15.49 -12.76
C LEU A 170 23.49 16.89 -13.00
N LEU A 171 22.61 17.36 -12.13
CA LEU A 171 22.06 18.73 -12.19
C LEU A 171 23.14 19.81 -12.00
N VAL A 172 24.22 19.49 -11.27
CA VAL A 172 25.37 20.42 -11.06
C VAL A 172 26.37 20.33 -12.21
N THR A 173 26.75 19.11 -12.64
CA THR A 173 27.79 18.88 -13.63
C THR A 173 27.33 19.06 -15.08
N GLY A 174 26.02 19.06 -15.29
CA GLY A 174 25.42 19.14 -16.61
C GLY A 174 25.32 17.77 -17.30
N TYR A 175 24.33 17.66 -18.16
CA TYR A 175 24.11 16.48 -19.01
C TYR A 175 24.36 16.83 -20.47
N LYS A 176 25.27 16.11 -21.12
CA LYS A 176 25.42 16.23 -22.56
C LYS A 176 24.40 15.35 -23.26
N ALA A 177 23.43 15.99 -23.92
CA ALA A 177 22.41 15.27 -24.69
C ALA A 177 23.08 14.32 -25.70
N LYS A 178 22.68 13.04 -25.67
CA LYS A 178 23.26 11.99 -26.49
C LYS A 178 22.14 11.11 -27.04
N LEU A 179 22.10 10.97 -28.34
CA LEU A 179 21.22 9.96 -28.93
C LEU A 179 21.69 8.57 -28.48
N ARG A 180 20.82 7.84 -27.80
CA ARG A 180 21.13 6.48 -27.36
C ARG A 180 20.93 5.48 -28.52
N PRO A 181 21.64 4.33 -28.51
CA PRO A 181 21.43 3.29 -29.53
C PRO A 181 19.96 2.81 -29.64
N SER A 182 19.17 2.97 -28.57
CA SER A 182 17.74 2.67 -28.53
C SER A 182 16.85 3.73 -29.22
N GLY A 183 17.43 4.74 -29.86
CA GLY A 183 16.68 5.84 -30.50
C GLY A 183 16.11 6.89 -29.55
N HIS A 184 16.23 6.72 -28.22
CA HIS A 184 15.76 7.71 -27.26
C HIS A 184 16.70 8.93 -27.22
N ASN A 185 16.13 10.09 -27.49
CA ASN A 185 16.80 11.37 -27.32
C ASN A 185 16.38 12.00 -25.98
N ILE A 186 17.32 12.10 -25.05
CA ILE A 186 17.08 12.83 -23.80
C ILE A 186 17.40 14.30 -24.08
N SER A 187 16.36 15.12 -24.18
CA SER A 187 16.49 16.56 -24.44
C SER A 187 17.13 17.29 -23.25
N SER A 188 17.55 18.53 -23.49
CA SER A 188 18.07 19.44 -22.43
C SER A 188 17.02 19.71 -21.33
N ASN A 189 15.73 19.48 -21.59
CA ASN A 189 14.66 19.62 -20.59
C ASN A 189 14.84 18.68 -19.39
N PHE A 190 15.62 17.58 -19.55
CA PHE A 190 15.98 16.70 -18.44
C PHE A 190 16.80 17.42 -17.36
N MET A 191 17.44 18.55 -17.69
CA MET A 191 18.23 19.35 -16.74
C MET A 191 17.40 20.39 -15.97
N ILE A 192 16.12 20.54 -16.26
CA ILE A 192 15.25 21.44 -15.50
C ILE A 192 15.08 20.85 -14.10
N LYS A 193 15.52 21.62 -13.08
CA LYS A 193 15.35 21.22 -11.69
C LYS A 193 13.88 21.39 -11.29
N HIS A 194 13.22 20.27 -10.99
CA HIS A 194 11.87 20.22 -10.42
C HIS A 194 11.92 20.08 -8.90
N LYS A 195 10.76 19.97 -8.26
CA LYS A 195 10.64 19.78 -6.80
C LYS A 195 11.15 18.42 -6.33
N GLY A 196 11.32 17.45 -7.24
CA GLY A 196 11.77 16.10 -6.95
C GLY A 196 11.64 15.19 -8.17
N SER A 197 11.93 13.91 -8.00
CA SER A 197 11.77 12.87 -9.01
C SER A 197 10.41 12.20 -8.90
N ILE A 198 9.84 11.83 -10.04
CA ILE A 198 8.63 10.99 -10.09
C ILE A 198 8.98 9.62 -9.51
N PRO A 199 8.21 9.11 -8.53
CA PRO A 199 8.47 7.81 -7.92
C PRO A 199 8.21 6.65 -8.91
N PRO A 200 8.89 5.51 -8.73
CA PRO A 200 8.55 4.30 -9.47
C PRO A 200 7.23 3.71 -8.99
N ASN A 201 6.69 2.76 -9.73
CA ASN A 201 5.50 2.00 -9.33
C ASN A 201 5.80 0.90 -8.28
N LEU A 202 6.95 0.96 -7.61
CA LEU A 202 7.34 0.11 -6.49
C LEU A 202 7.42 0.92 -5.21
N ILE A 203 6.58 0.60 -4.24
CA ILE A 203 6.54 1.22 -2.92
C ILE A 203 7.30 0.32 -1.95
N ALA A 204 8.50 0.75 -1.54
CA ALA A 204 9.36 -0.01 -0.65
C ALA A 204 9.24 0.53 0.79
N LEU A 205 8.47 -0.14 1.62
CA LEU A 205 8.22 0.26 3.01
C LEU A 205 8.36 -0.94 3.94
N PRO A 206 9.16 -0.86 5.01
CA PRO A 206 9.13 -1.86 6.06
C PRO A 206 7.82 -1.73 6.85
N ASN A 207 7.22 -2.86 7.21
CA ASN A 207 6.07 -2.86 8.11
C ASN A 207 6.55 -3.04 9.55
N THR A 208 7.04 -1.96 10.16
CA THR A 208 7.70 -1.95 11.49
C THR A 208 7.02 -1.01 12.48
N GLU A 209 5.70 -0.90 12.46
CA GLU A 209 4.93 -0.08 13.41
C GLU A 209 4.84 -0.71 14.81
N SER A 210 5.98 -1.03 15.44
CA SER A 210 6.00 -1.62 16.80
C SER A 210 5.72 -0.61 17.91
N ASN A 211 5.95 0.69 17.66
CA ASN A 211 5.84 1.76 18.66
C ASN A 211 4.77 2.81 18.29
N SER A 212 3.80 2.45 17.46
CA SER A 212 2.73 3.38 17.10
C SER A 212 1.82 3.69 18.29
N GLN A 213 1.22 4.88 18.28
CA GLN A 213 0.23 5.30 19.29
C GLN A 213 -0.93 4.29 19.41
N TYR A 214 -1.33 3.71 18.28
CA TYR A 214 -2.32 2.64 18.23
C TYR A 214 -1.93 1.43 19.11
N ILE A 215 -0.69 0.93 18.98
CA ILE A 215 -0.21 -0.23 19.77
C ILE A 215 -0.16 0.13 21.24
N LYS A 216 0.36 1.32 21.57
CA LYS A 216 0.39 1.80 22.94
C LYS A 216 -1.01 1.87 23.54
N TYR A 217 -1.96 2.45 22.82
CA TYR A 217 -3.36 2.53 23.26
C TYR A 217 -3.97 1.14 23.49
N CYS A 218 -3.75 0.19 22.57
CA CYS A 218 -4.22 -1.18 22.74
C CYS A 218 -3.64 -1.83 23.99
N MET A 219 -2.33 -1.66 24.25
CA MET A 219 -1.66 -2.20 25.45
C MET A 219 -2.22 -1.58 26.73
N ASP A 220 -2.34 -0.26 26.79
CA ASP A 220 -2.82 0.48 27.95
C ASP A 220 -4.28 0.11 28.32
N HIS A 221 -5.08 -0.31 27.32
CA HIS A 221 -6.50 -0.69 27.49
C HIS A 221 -6.74 -2.22 27.43
N ASN A 222 -5.67 -3.03 27.40
CA ASN A 222 -5.75 -4.49 27.31
C ASN A 222 -6.61 -4.97 26.12
N LEU A 223 -6.42 -4.34 24.95
CA LEU A 223 -7.11 -4.67 23.71
C LEU A 223 -6.22 -5.46 22.77
N ALA A 224 -6.82 -6.36 21.98
CA ALA A 224 -6.09 -7.09 20.94
C ALA A 224 -5.61 -6.15 19.82
N VAL A 225 -4.33 -6.25 19.49
CA VAL A 225 -3.75 -5.51 18.35
C VAL A 225 -4.15 -6.21 17.05
N HIS A 226 -4.72 -5.48 16.10
CA HIS A 226 -5.07 -6.03 14.78
C HIS A 226 -3.85 -6.68 14.11
N PRO A 227 -3.93 -7.95 13.70
CA PRO A 227 -2.75 -8.73 13.27
C PRO A 227 -2.22 -8.36 11.89
N ALA A 228 -3.06 -7.80 11.02
CA ALA A 228 -2.73 -7.48 9.63
C ALA A 228 -2.95 -5.99 9.36
N ARG A 229 -1.89 -5.20 9.47
CA ARG A 229 -1.92 -3.76 9.21
C ARG A 229 -0.91 -3.43 8.12
N PHE A 230 -1.26 -2.58 7.18
CA PHE A 230 -0.27 -1.97 6.32
C PHE A 230 0.28 -0.67 6.97
N PRO A 231 1.49 -0.22 6.61
CA PRO A 231 2.05 1.02 7.14
C PRO A 231 1.24 2.24 6.67
N GLY A 232 1.08 3.24 7.54
CA GLY A 232 0.29 4.45 7.25
C GLY A 232 0.76 5.23 6.00
N SER A 233 2.03 5.15 5.66
CA SER A 233 2.58 5.73 4.43
C SER A 233 2.04 5.10 3.13
N LEU A 234 1.47 3.88 3.19
CA LEU A 234 0.83 3.30 2.02
C LEU A 234 -0.47 4.01 1.64
N PRO A 235 -1.49 4.13 2.52
CA PRO A 235 -2.67 4.91 2.19
C PRO A 235 -2.35 6.39 1.99
N GLU A 236 -1.38 6.97 2.71
CA GLU A 236 -0.96 8.35 2.54
C GLU A 236 -0.52 8.65 1.11
N TYR A 237 0.27 7.77 0.51
CA TYR A 237 0.71 7.91 -0.88
C TYR A 237 -0.49 8.08 -1.83
N PHE A 238 -1.48 7.18 -1.75
CA PHE A 238 -2.63 7.22 -2.65
C PHE A 238 -3.61 8.34 -2.32
N ILE A 239 -3.83 8.65 -1.04
CA ILE A 239 -4.67 9.77 -0.62
C ILE A 239 -4.11 11.08 -1.16
N ARG A 240 -2.81 11.32 -1.03
CA ARG A 240 -2.17 12.52 -1.60
C ARG A 240 -2.23 12.52 -3.14
N MET A 241 -1.95 11.41 -3.77
CA MET A 241 -1.91 11.32 -5.23
C MET A 241 -3.28 11.48 -5.86
N CYS A 242 -4.32 10.86 -5.30
CA CYS A 242 -5.63 10.67 -5.94
C CYS A 242 -6.75 11.55 -5.39
N THR A 243 -6.52 12.36 -4.35
CA THR A 243 -7.58 13.17 -3.72
C THR A 243 -7.15 14.60 -3.44
N ASP A 244 -8.14 15.49 -3.34
CA ASP A 244 -7.99 16.84 -2.80
C ASP A 244 -8.51 16.91 -1.36
N GLU A 245 -8.29 18.04 -0.66
CA GLU A 245 -8.89 18.27 0.66
C GLU A 245 -10.41 18.21 0.60
N ASN A 246 -11.03 17.65 1.63
CA ASN A 246 -12.46 17.38 1.76
C ASN A 246 -13.04 16.33 0.81
N ASP A 247 -12.25 15.71 -0.06
CA ASP A 247 -12.66 14.51 -0.79
C ASP A 247 -12.95 13.35 0.19
N LEU A 248 -13.88 12.47 -0.18
CA LEU A 248 -14.25 11.31 0.62
C LEU A 248 -13.37 10.09 0.29
N VAL A 249 -12.71 9.57 1.33
CA VAL A 249 -11.91 8.33 1.30
C VAL A 249 -12.65 7.24 2.07
N VAL A 250 -12.82 6.07 1.47
CA VAL A 250 -13.53 4.93 2.08
C VAL A 250 -12.60 3.72 2.12
N ASP A 251 -12.55 3.08 3.31
CA ASP A 251 -11.91 1.77 3.49
C ASP A 251 -12.95 0.77 4.01
N PRO A 252 -13.52 -0.08 3.14
CA PRO A 252 -14.55 -1.03 3.53
C PRO A 252 -14.03 -2.17 4.42
N PHE A 253 -12.72 -2.42 4.47
CA PHE A 253 -12.09 -3.42 5.33
C PHE A 253 -11.06 -2.74 6.25
N GLY A 254 -11.54 -1.74 7.01
CA GLY A 254 -10.72 -0.78 7.73
C GLY A 254 -9.85 -1.33 8.85
N GLY A 255 -10.21 -2.47 9.44
CA GLY A 255 -9.44 -3.11 10.51
C GLY A 255 -9.11 -2.13 11.65
N SER A 256 -7.82 -1.79 11.78
CA SER A 256 -7.35 -0.80 12.76
C SER A 256 -7.48 0.65 12.30
N CYS A 257 -8.22 0.95 11.25
CA CYS A 257 -8.53 2.28 10.74
C CYS A 257 -7.32 3.18 10.40
N VAL A 258 -6.25 2.58 9.86
CA VAL A 258 -5.06 3.33 9.41
C VAL A 258 -5.42 4.33 8.32
N THR A 259 -6.25 3.90 7.36
CA THR A 259 -6.73 4.75 6.25
C THR A 259 -7.47 5.99 6.78
N GLY A 260 -8.35 5.81 7.76
CA GLY A 260 -9.10 6.91 8.39
C GLY A 260 -8.19 7.89 9.11
N GLU A 261 -7.23 7.40 9.91
CA GLU A 261 -6.24 8.23 10.59
C GLU A 261 -5.47 9.11 9.61
N VAL A 262 -5.00 8.53 8.51
CA VAL A 262 -4.23 9.26 7.50
C VAL A 262 -5.10 10.26 6.74
N ALA A 263 -6.33 9.89 6.39
CA ALA A 263 -7.27 10.80 5.74
C ALA A 263 -7.62 12.01 6.63
N GLU A 264 -7.85 11.77 7.93
CA GLU A 264 -8.06 12.83 8.94
C GLU A 264 -6.90 13.83 8.97
N LYS A 265 -5.67 13.31 9.11
CA LYS A 265 -4.44 14.13 9.14
C LYS A 265 -4.21 14.94 7.85
N LEU A 266 -4.69 14.43 6.74
CA LEU A 266 -4.58 15.08 5.43
C LEU A 266 -5.78 15.97 5.07
N ASN A 267 -6.68 16.26 5.99
CA ASN A 267 -7.90 17.06 5.75
C ASN A 267 -8.86 16.44 4.72
N ARG A 268 -8.94 15.12 4.64
CA ARG A 268 -9.94 14.41 3.83
C ARG A 268 -11.09 13.95 4.72
N LYS A 269 -12.28 13.85 4.15
CA LYS A 269 -13.38 13.11 4.77
C LYS A 269 -13.10 11.63 4.67
N TRP A 270 -13.54 10.84 5.65
CA TRP A 270 -13.22 9.42 5.65
C TRP A 270 -14.32 8.56 6.27
N CYS A 271 -14.33 7.30 5.84
CA CYS A 271 -15.10 6.25 6.46
C CYS A 271 -14.33 4.94 6.43
N CYS A 272 -14.29 4.26 7.58
CA CYS A 272 -13.76 2.90 7.72
C CYS A 272 -14.84 1.99 8.29
N CYS A 273 -14.98 0.79 7.72
CA CYS A 273 -15.90 -0.23 8.21
C CYS A 273 -15.12 -1.44 8.69
N ASP A 274 -15.59 -2.07 9.76
CA ASP A 274 -15.12 -3.39 10.17
C ASP A 274 -16.23 -4.15 10.89
N THR A 275 -16.22 -5.47 10.83
CA THR A 275 -17.16 -6.35 11.52
C THR A 275 -16.74 -6.71 12.94
N VAL A 276 -15.45 -6.50 13.26
CA VAL A 276 -14.86 -6.86 14.57
C VAL A 276 -14.78 -5.65 15.47
N GLU A 277 -15.68 -5.58 16.45
CA GLU A 277 -15.78 -4.46 17.39
C GLU A 277 -14.46 -4.19 18.14
N GLU A 278 -13.73 -5.22 18.51
CA GLU A 278 -12.48 -5.10 19.27
C GLU A 278 -11.40 -4.35 18.47
N TYR A 279 -11.36 -4.53 17.14
CA TYR A 279 -10.45 -3.77 16.28
C TYR A 279 -10.81 -2.29 16.23
N LEU A 280 -12.09 -1.98 16.19
CA LEU A 280 -12.56 -0.61 16.21
C LEU A 280 -12.32 0.07 17.56
N LYS A 281 -12.46 -0.66 18.69
CA LYS A 281 -12.06 -0.16 20.01
C LYS A 281 -10.60 0.27 20.04
N GLY A 282 -9.71 -0.58 19.56
CA GLY A 282 -8.29 -0.25 19.44
C GLY A 282 -8.04 0.94 18.53
N ALA A 283 -8.75 1.03 17.39
CA ALA A 283 -8.60 2.08 16.40
C ALA A 283 -8.93 3.49 16.95
N ILE A 284 -9.76 3.62 17.99
CA ILE A 284 -10.03 4.90 18.66
C ILE A 284 -8.73 5.58 19.09
N GLY A 285 -7.74 4.81 19.56
CA GLY A 285 -6.43 5.33 19.97
C GLY A 285 -5.67 6.11 18.88
N ARG A 286 -6.03 5.96 17.60
CA ARG A 286 -5.44 6.75 16.51
C ARG A 286 -5.92 8.19 16.44
N PHE A 287 -7.07 8.49 17.05
CA PHE A 287 -7.76 9.76 16.92
C PHE A 287 -7.74 10.59 18.21
N LEU A 288 -7.63 9.96 19.38
CA LEU A 288 -7.66 10.65 20.68
C LEU A 288 -6.45 11.56 20.94
N THR A 289 -5.36 11.37 20.19
CA THR A 289 -4.11 12.14 20.36
C THR A 289 -3.98 13.30 19.39
N THR A 290 -4.84 13.44 18.42
CA THR A 290 -4.81 14.58 17.48
C THR A 290 -5.34 15.88 18.06
N SER A 291 -6.11 15.83 19.16
CA SER A 291 -6.61 17.02 19.86
C SER A 291 -5.65 17.62 20.89
N ASP A 292 -4.64 16.87 21.38
CA ASP A 292 -3.71 17.29 22.43
C ASP A 292 -2.28 17.59 21.95
N LEU A 293 -1.96 17.28 20.71
CA LEU A 293 -0.65 17.58 20.14
C LEU A 293 -0.72 18.86 19.31
N SER A 294 -0.18 19.94 19.87
CA SER A 294 0.27 21.09 19.08
C SER A 294 0.97 20.57 17.82
N LEU A 295 0.45 20.96 16.65
CA LEU A 295 0.97 20.66 15.33
C LEU A 295 2.42 21.17 15.19
N GLU A 296 3.37 20.49 15.77
CA GLU A 296 4.71 20.47 15.23
C GLU A 296 4.66 19.54 14.02
N SER A 297 4.79 20.14 12.85
CA SER A 297 4.91 19.47 11.57
C SER A 297 6.07 18.47 11.63
N VAL A 298 5.74 17.21 11.94
CA VAL A 298 6.64 16.12 11.65
C VAL A 298 6.60 15.95 10.13
N GLU A 299 7.54 16.59 9.45
CA GLU A 299 7.90 16.20 8.10
C GLU A 299 8.33 14.74 8.19
N VAL A 300 7.39 13.83 7.97
CA VAL A 300 7.72 12.42 7.73
C VAL A 300 8.37 12.41 6.34
N PRO A 301 9.69 12.18 6.24
CA PRO A 301 10.31 12.11 4.94
C PRO A 301 9.66 10.93 4.21
N TYR A 302 8.99 11.22 3.09
CA TYR A 302 8.52 10.20 2.16
C TYR A 302 9.72 9.46 1.60
N CYS A 303 10.24 8.51 2.35
CA CYS A 303 11.25 7.60 1.87
C CYS A 303 10.54 6.36 1.31
N ILE A 304 9.87 6.52 0.17
CA ILE A 304 9.33 5.38 -0.56
C ILE A 304 10.46 4.53 -1.15
N TYR A 305 11.64 5.12 -1.30
CA TYR A 305 12.87 4.44 -1.66
C TYR A 305 14.04 5.27 -1.13
N LYS A 306 14.82 4.75 -0.17
CA LYS A 306 16.16 5.24 0.06
C LYS A 306 17.06 4.58 -1.00
N PRO A 307 17.52 5.30 -2.03
CA PRO A 307 18.61 4.79 -2.84
C PRO A 307 19.79 4.60 -1.87
N GLY A 308 20.29 3.40 -1.72
CA GLY A 308 21.36 3.09 -0.80
C GLY A 308 21.15 1.90 0.11
N PHE A 309 19.90 1.47 0.35
CA PHE A 309 19.67 0.38 1.31
C PHE A 309 19.99 -1.02 0.74
N LEU A 310 20.12 -1.18 -0.57
CA LEU A 310 20.48 -2.47 -1.19
C LEU A 310 21.72 -2.42 -2.10
N TRP A 311 22.10 -1.23 -2.60
CA TRP A 311 23.19 -1.11 -3.58
C TRP A 311 24.43 -0.39 -3.05
N ASP A 312 24.29 0.49 -2.05
CA ASP A 312 25.44 1.18 -1.44
C ASP A 312 26.24 0.30 -0.46
N SER A 313 25.75 -0.91 -0.15
CA SER A 313 26.46 -1.89 0.68
C SER A 313 27.35 -2.87 -0.10
N ILE A 314 27.40 -2.76 -1.44
CA ILE A 314 28.38 -3.46 -2.26
C ILE A 314 29.51 -2.45 -2.51
N PRO A 315 30.71 -2.62 -1.89
CA PRO A 315 31.83 -1.76 -2.19
C PRO A 315 32.18 -1.88 -3.67
N ASP A 316 32.35 -0.74 -4.35
CA ASP A 316 32.73 -0.63 -5.77
C ASP A 316 34.04 -1.34 -6.15
N ASN A 317 34.72 -1.99 -5.19
CA ASN A 317 36.05 -2.58 -5.35
C ASN A 317 36.07 -4.09 -5.60
N LYS A 318 34.99 -4.72 -6.07
CA LYS A 318 34.99 -6.17 -6.33
C LYS A 318 34.40 -6.61 -7.67
N LEU A 319 34.55 -5.82 -8.69
CA LEU A 319 34.53 -6.33 -10.06
C LEU A 319 35.99 -6.42 -10.53
N ASP A 320 36.67 -7.50 -10.12
CA ASP A 320 37.94 -7.88 -10.72
C ASP A 320 37.65 -8.48 -12.10
N PRO A 321 38.12 -7.88 -13.19
CA PRO A 321 37.91 -8.41 -14.55
C PRO A 321 38.62 -9.74 -14.83
N ASN A 322 39.38 -10.29 -13.88
CA ASN A 322 40.28 -11.43 -14.10
C ASN A 322 39.99 -12.70 -13.27
N GLY A 323 38.75 -12.93 -12.82
CA GLY A 323 38.26 -14.26 -12.45
C GLY A 323 38.94 -14.98 -11.28
N GLY A 324 39.43 -14.26 -10.25
CA GLY A 324 40.01 -14.85 -9.05
C GLY A 324 38.95 -15.37 -8.07
N LYS A 325 39.05 -16.62 -7.64
CA LYS A 325 38.21 -17.31 -6.67
C LYS A 325 38.16 -16.55 -5.33
N ASN A 326 37.04 -15.94 -4.97
CA ASN A 326 36.86 -15.30 -3.68
C ASN A 326 36.25 -16.24 -2.65
N ARG A 327 36.95 -16.42 -1.54
CA ARG A 327 36.49 -17.09 -0.32
C ARG A 327 35.37 -16.24 0.33
N ILE A 328 34.24 -16.88 0.58
CA ILE A 328 33.18 -16.32 1.41
C ILE A 328 33.67 -16.36 2.87
N VAL A 329 33.89 -15.19 3.46
CA VAL A 329 34.10 -15.05 4.90
C VAL A 329 32.72 -14.92 5.53
N THR A 330 32.27 -15.98 6.22
CA THR A 330 31.08 -15.94 7.04
C THR A 330 31.45 -15.36 8.41
N ASP A 331 31.02 -14.13 8.66
CA ASP A 331 31.09 -13.54 10.00
C ASP A 331 29.97 -14.13 10.88
N LYS A 332 30.38 -14.82 11.94
CA LYS A 332 29.52 -15.56 12.88
C LYS A 332 29.07 -14.71 14.09
N SER A 333 29.06 -13.40 14.00
CA SER A 333 28.73 -12.55 15.13
C SER A 333 27.49 -11.69 14.90
N LEU A 334 26.36 -12.27 14.55
CA LEU A 334 25.03 -11.64 14.75
C LEU A 334 23.98 -12.76 14.75
N ILE A 335 23.80 -13.38 15.92
CA ILE A 335 22.58 -14.09 16.30
C ILE A 335 21.68 -13.10 17.06
#